data_13afbb9c12de3402bdb2684196bfd0cb
#
_entry.id   13afbb9c12de3402bdb2684196bfd0cb
#
_cell.length_a   1.000
_cell.length_b   1.000
_cell.length_c   1.000
_cell.angle_alpha   90.00
_cell.angle_beta   90.00
_cell.angle_gamma   90.00
#
_symmetry.space_group_name_H-M   'P 1'
#
loop_
_entity.id
_entity.type
_entity.pdbx_description
1 polymer ?
#
loop_
_entity_poly.entity_id
_entity_poly.type
_entity_poly.pdbx_seq_one_letter_code
_entity_poly.pdbx_strand_id
1 'polypeptide(L)'
;MKKNSITIRSSAAEYLTFIAATGTDKEAIEVRYEDENIWLTQKMLSILYNVEINTINYHIKKIYNDNELKEEATIRKFRIIQNEGNREVSRDVVHYNLQMIIAIGFKVDNERAVQFRKW
;
A
#
# COMPACT_ATOMS: atom_id res chain seq x y z
N MET A 1 -17.25 -23.80 -8.35
CA MET A 1 -16.76 -23.06 -8.98
C MET A 1 -15.76 -22.16 -8.52
N LYS A 2 -15.34 -21.45 -9.14
CA LYS A 2 -14.37 -20.64 -8.85
C LYS A 2 -14.43 -19.98 -7.57
N LYS A 3 -15.41 -20.18 -6.84
CA LYS A 3 -15.50 -19.53 -5.62
C LYS A 3 -14.38 -19.85 -4.69
N ASN A 4 -13.93 -21.09 -4.64
CA ASN A 4 -12.85 -21.42 -3.75
C ASN A 4 -11.56 -20.79 -4.17
N SER A 5 -11.28 -20.81 -5.44
CA SER A 5 -10.07 -20.17 -5.89
C SER A 5 -10.12 -18.71 -5.63
N ILE A 6 -11.27 -18.11 -5.80
CA ILE A 6 -11.42 -16.70 -5.54
C ILE A 6 -11.16 -16.42 -4.09
N THR A 7 -11.68 -17.26 -3.20
CA THR A 7 -11.50 -17.03 -1.79
C THR A 7 -10.03 -17.07 -1.41
N ILE A 8 -9.28 -18.00 -1.95
CA ILE A 8 -7.88 -18.11 -1.60
C ILE A 8 -7.10 -16.91 -2.04
N ARG A 9 -7.42 -16.36 -3.22
CA ARG A 9 -6.72 -15.22 -3.70
C ARG A 9 -7.35 -13.94 -3.25
N SER A 10 -8.45 -14.03 -2.56
CA SER A 10 -9.34 -12.90 -2.42
C SER A 10 -8.79 -11.80 -1.55
N SER A 11 -7.93 -12.09 -0.61
CA SER A 11 -7.44 -11.00 0.23
C SER A 11 -6.73 -9.94 -0.59
N ALA A 12 -5.77 -10.32 -1.42
CA ALA A 12 -5.10 -9.33 -2.24
C ALA A 12 -6.04 -8.74 -3.27
N ALA A 13 -6.89 -9.59 -3.89
CA ALA A 13 -7.81 -9.10 -4.90
C ALA A 13 -8.83 -8.14 -4.29
N GLU A 14 -9.30 -8.43 -3.10
CA GLU A 14 -10.26 -7.55 -2.43
C GLU A 14 -9.63 -6.22 -2.09
N TYR A 15 -8.40 -6.22 -1.60
CA TYR A 15 -7.73 -4.98 -1.30
C TYR A 15 -7.44 -4.18 -2.56
N LEU A 16 -7.10 -4.83 -3.65
CA LEU A 16 -6.94 -4.14 -4.92
C LEU A 16 -8.25 -3.51 -5.37
N THR A 17 -9.36 -4.23 -5.19
CA THR A 17 -10.66 -3.70 -5.55
C THR A 17 -11.01 -2.50 -4.68
N PHE A 18 -10.72 -2.61 -3.38
CA PHE A 18 -10.97 -1.49 -2.48
C PHE A 18 -10.17 -0.26 -2.89
N ILE A 19 -8.88 -0.46 -3.18
CA ILE A 19 -8.03 0.64 -3.57
C ILE A 19 -8.56 1.29 -4.85
N ALA A 20 -8.96 0.48 -5.81
CA ALA A 20 -9.51 1.02 -7.04
C ALA A 20 -10.78 1.81 -6.80
N ALA A 21 -11.61 1.32 -5.87
CA ALA A 21 -12.88 1.98 -5.58
C ALA A 21 -12.69 3.28 -4.82
N THR A 22 -11.62 3.39 -4.02
CA THR A 22 -11.38 4.60 -3.25
C THR A 22 -10.55 5.61 -4.00
N GLY A 23 -9.92 5.21 -5.11
CA GLY A 23 -9.13 6.12 -5.90
C GLY A 23 -10.00 7.23 -6.46
N THR A 24 -9.42 8.40 -6.64
CA THR A 24 -10.14 9.50 -7.23
C THR A 24 -9.65 9.69 -8.64
N ASP A 25 -10.44 10.40 -9.42
CA ASP A 25 -10.05 10.66 -10.79
C ASP A 25 -8.78 11.48 -10.86
N LYS A 26 -8.51 12.25 -9.82
CA LYS A 26 -7.38 13.16 -9.84
C LYS A 26 -6.09 12.52 -9.43
N GLU A 27 -6.17 11.53 -8.55
CA GLU A 27 -4.97 10.94 -7.98
C GLU A 27 -5.08 9.44 -8.02
N ALA A 28 -4.56 8.87 -9.08
CA ALA A 28 -4.58 7.42 -9.19
C ALA A 28 -3.60 6.81 -8.21
N ILE A 29 -4.01 5.74 -7.57
CA ILE A 29 -3.14 4.98 -6.71
C ILE A 29 -2.52 3.90 -7.56
N GLU A 30 -1.21 3.94 -7.69
CA GLU A 30 -0.49 2.92 -8.44
C GLU A 30 -0.23 1.74 -7.54
N VAL A 31 -0.78 0.60 -7.91
CA VAL A 31 -0.65 -0.60 -7.13
C VAL A 31 0.20 -1.59 -7.89
N ARG A 32 1.21 -2.12 -7.24
CA ARG A 32 2.02 -3.17 -7.84
C ARG A 32 1.61 -4.50 -7.21
N TYR A 33 1.30 -5.45 -8.06
CA TYR A 33 0.92 -6.77 -7.62
C TYR A 33 2.00 -7.74 -8.09
N GLU A 34 2.73 -8.31 -7.14
CA GLU A 34 3.77 -9.28 -7.45
C GLU A 34 3.85 -10.30 -6.34
N ASP A 35 4.10 -11.54 -6.72
CA ASP A 35 4.24 -12.66 -5.77
C ASP A 35 3.02 -12.77 -4.88
N GLU A 36 1.85 -12.59 -5.49
CA GLU A 36 0.59 -12.71 -4.80
C GLU A 36 0.47 -11.76 -3.62
N ASN A 37 1.09 -10.60 -3.74
CA ASN A 37 1.05 -9.56 -2.72
C ASN A 37 0.88 -8.23 -3.42
N ILE A 38 0.39 -7.25 -2.72
CA ILE A 38 0.31 -5.91 -3.26
C ILE A 38 1.34 -5.04 -2.55
N TRP A 39 1.87 -4.08 -3.29
CA TRP A 39 2.97 -3.26 -2.82
C TRP A 39 2.66 -1.80 -3.11
N LEU A 40 2.74 -0.95 -2.09
CA LEU A 40 2.47 0.47 -2.22
C LEU A 40 3.64 1.26 -1.67
N THR A 41 3.89 2.40 -2.29
CA THR A 41 4.87 3.35 -1.76
C THR A 41 4.24 4.15 -0.63
N GLN A 42 5.06 4.89 0.10
CA GLN A 42 4.53 5.78 1.14
C GLN A 42 3.59 6.82 0.55
N LYS A 43 3.92 7.32 -0.64
CA LYS A 43 3.04 8.28 -1.28
C LYS A 43 1.68 7.68 -1.58
N MET A 44 1.67 6.46 -2.08
CA MET A 44 0.39 5.80 -2.37
C MET A 44 -0.38 5.53 -1.10
N LEU A 45 0.32 5.18 -0.02
CA LEU A 45 -0.34 4.97 1.27
C LEU A 45 -0.97 6.26 1.79
N SER A 46 -0.29 7.39 1.59
CA SER A 46 -0.84 8.67 2.01
C SER A 46 -2.12 8.99 1.24
N ILE A 47 -2.17 8.65 -0.03
CA ILE A 47 -3.37 8.86 -0.84
C ILE A 47 -4.46 7.89 -0.40
N LEU A 48 -4.11 6.63 -0.20
CA LEU A 48 -5.08 5.61 0.18
C LEU A 48 -5.79 5.99 1.49
N TYR A 49 -5.04 6.41 2.48
CA TYR A 49 -5.61 6.72 3.79
C TYR A 49 -5.90 8.20 3.99
N ASN A 50 -5.61 9.01 2.99
CA ASN A 50 -5.90 10.45 3.03
C ASN A 50 -5.24 11.12 4.23
N VAL A 51 -3.95 10.88 4.40
CA VAL A 51 -3.14 11.50 5.44
C VAL A 51 -1.83 11.96 4.82
N GLU A 52 -1.09 12.76 5.55
CA GLU A 52 0.20 13.25 5.07
C GLU A 52 1.22 12.15 5.01
N ILE A 53 2.17 12.27 4.11
CA ILE A 53 3.25 11.30 4.00
C ILE A 53 4.01 11.18 5.31
N ASN A 54 4.21 12.31 6.01
CA ASN A 54 4.90 12.26 7.30
C ASN A 54 4.16 11.41 8.31
N THR A 55 2.84 11.39 8.26
CA THR A 55 2.04 10.55 9.14
C THR A 55 2.27 9.07 8.80
N ILE A 56 2.30 8.75 7.53
CA ILE A 56 2.59 7.38 7.10
C ILE A 56 3.97 6.95 7.59
N ASN A 57 4.97 7.81 7.38
CA ASN A 57 6.33 7.49 7.79
C ASN A 57 6.41 7.28 9.31
N TYR A 58 5.71 8.11 10.07
CA TYR A 58 5.68 7.98 11.51
C TYR A 58 5.13 6.61 11.93
N HIS A 59 4.03 6.21 11.34
CA HIS A 59 3.41 4.92 11.69
C HIS A 59 4.30 3.74 11.29
N ILE A 60 4.94 3.83 10.15
CA ILE A 60 5.84 2.77 9.71
C ILE A 60 6.97 2.58 10.71
N LYS A 61 7.61 3.69 11.11
CA LYS A 61 8.69 3.61 12.07
C LYS A 61 8.22 3.07 13.41
N LYS A 62 7.04 3.46 13.83
CA LYS A 62 6.51 2.99 15.09
C LYS A 62 6.21 1.51 15.06
N ILE A 63 5.65 1.03 13.95
CA ILE A 63 5.35 -0.38 13.80
C ILE A 63 6.64 -1.20 13.91
N TYR A 64 7.71 -0.76 13.27
CA TYR A 64 8.97 -1.47 13.35
C TYR A 64 9.59 -1.37 14.75
N ASN A 65 9.55 -0.19 15.36
CA ASN A 65 10.11 -0.02 16.69
C ASN A 65 9.38 -0.83 17.74
N ASP A 66 8.09 -1.04 17.55
CA ASP A 66 7.29 -1.82 18.48
C ASP A 66 7.34 -3.32 18.16
N ASN A 67 8.13 -3.70 17.17
CA ASN A 67 8.29 -5.09 16.75
C ASN A 67 7.00 -5.74 16.30
N GLU A 68 6.07 -4.94 15.78
CA GLU A 68 4.83 -5.50 15.24
C GLU A 68 5.08 -6.23 13.94
N LEU A 69 5.94 -5.66 13.11
CA LEU A 69 6.34 -6.27 11.84
C LEU A 69 7.83 -6.07 11.69
N LYS A 70 8.45 -6.92 10.89
CA LYS A 70 9.88 -6.81 10.62
C LYS A 70 10.09 -6.12 9.29
N GLU A 71 11.07 -5.23 9.27
CA GLU A 71 11.31 -4.45 8.07
C GLU A 71 11.64 -5.35 6.88
N GLU A 72 12.54 -6.28 7.07
CA GLU A 72 12.96 -7.12 5.95
C GLU A 72 11.84 -8.00 5.41
N ALA A 73 10.79 -8.21 6.18
CA ALA A 73 9.67 -9.03 5.74
C ALA A 73 8.58 -8.23 5.05
N THR A 74 8.65 -6.91 5.13
CA THR A 74 7.53 -6.07 4.68
C THR A 74 7.89 -5.08 3.59
N ILE A 75 9.16 -4.96 3.23
CA ILE A 75 9.53 -4.01 2.18
C ILE A 75 10.22 -4.72 1.03
N ARG A 76 10.15 -4.07 -0.12
CA ARG A 76 10.87 -4.49 -1.31
C ARG A 76 11.10 -3.26 -2.16
N LYS A 77 12.25 -3.20 -2.81
CA LYS A 77 12.53 -2.11 -3.73
C LYS A 77 12.18 -2.55 -5.13
N PHE A 78 11.46 -1.73 -5.83
CA PHE A 78 11.15 -1.97 -7.22
C PHE A 78 11.75 -0.84 -8.04
N ARG A 79 12.30 -1.19 -9.19
CA ARG A 79 12.85 -0.19 -10.09
C ARG A 79 11.73 0.39 -10.90
N ILE A 80 11.62 1.70 -10.89
CA ILE A 80 10.62 2.40 -11.67
C ILE A 80 11.30 3.43 -12.54
N ILE A 81 10.63 3.79 -13.63
CA ILE A 81 11.13 4.79 -14.55
C ILE A 81 10.26 6.02 -14.40
N GLN A 82 10.88 7.16 -14.14
CA GLN A 82 10.18 8.40 -13.96
C GLN A 82 10.71 9.43 -14.95
N ASN A 83 9.83 10.29 -15.42
CA ASN A 83 10.24 11.40 -16.26
C ASN A 83 10.51 12.60 -15.36
N GLU A 84 11.72 13.11 -15.40
CA GLU A 84 12.11 14.26 -14.62
C GLU A 84 12.64 15.30 -15.61
N GLY A 85 11.80 16.28 -15.87
CA GLY A 85 12.10 17.24 -16.90
C GLY A 85 12.04 16.56 -18.27
N ASN A 86 13.13 16.59 -19.01
CA ASN A 86 13.17 15.98 -20.33
C ASN A 86 13.90 14.64 -20.30
N ARG A 87 14.09 14.07 -19.14
CA ARG A 87 14.90 12.86 -19.02
C ARG A 87 14.10 11.76 -18.33
N GLU A 88 14.36 10.54 -18.75
CA GLU A 88 13.90 9.38 -18.02
C GLU A 88 14.94 9.04 -16.98
N VAL A 89 14.49 8.83 -15.75
CA VAL A 89 15.36 8.45 -14.65
C VAL A 89 14.84 7.15 -14.05
N SER A 90 15.75 6.22 -13.85
CA SER A 90 15.42 4.94 -13.24
C SER A 90 15.76 5.01 -11.76
N ARG A 91 14.83 4.68 -10.89
CA ARG A 91 15.03 4.73 -9.45
C ARG A 91 14.53 3.47 -8.80
N ASP A 92 15.20 3.05 -7.73
CA ASP A 92 14.71 1.98 -6.89
C ASP A 92 13.88 2.61 -5.78
N VAL A 93 12.62 2.25 -5.71
CA VAL A 93 11.70 2.86 -4.78
C VAL A 93 11.18 1.81 -3.80
N VAL A 94 11.21 2.14 -2.52
CA VAL A 94 10.75 1.24 -1.47
C VAL A 94 9.24 1.14 -1.51
N HIS A 95 8.77 -0.09 -1.52
CA HIS A 95 7.34 -0.39 -1.46
C HIS A 95 7.08 -1.23 -0.22
N TYR A 96 5.87 -1.14 0.29
CA TYR A 96 5.43 -1.86 1.49
C TYR A 96 4.33 -2.84 1.12
N ASN A 97 4.39 -4.02 1.73
CA ASN A 97 3.47 -5.08 1.35
C ASN A 97 2.12 -4.95 2.05
N LEU A 98 1.23 -5.90 1.76
CA LEU A 98 -0.12 -5.88 2.27
C LEU A 98 -0.17 -5.88 3.80
N GLN A 99 0.73 -6.63 4.45
CA GLN A 99 0.73 -6.65 5.90
C GLN A 99 0.98 -5.26 6.50
N MET A 100 1.93 -4.52 5.91
CA MET A 100 2.19 -3.17 6.37
C MET A 100 1.01 -2.25 6.04
N ILE A 101 0.42 -2.42 4.86
CA ILE A 101 -0.72 -1.61 4.46
C ILE A 101 -1.86 -1.77 5.48
N ILE A 102 -2.13 -3.00 5.88
CA ILE A 102 -3.18 -3.27 6.85
C ILE A 102 -2.81 -2.69 8.21
N ALA A 103 -1.57 -2.87 8.64
CA ALA A 103 -1.13 -2.38 9.95
C ALA A 103 -1.26 -0.87 10.05
N ILE A 104 -0.91 -0.16 8.98
CA ILE A 104 -1.04 1.29 8.97
C ILE A 104 -2.52 1.66 9.07
N GLY A 105 -3.38 0.92 8.40
CA GLY A 105 -4.81 1.19 8.45
C GLY A 105 -5.37 1.11 9.84
N PHE A 106 -4.82 0.24 10.69
CA PHE A 106 -5.25 0.15 12.08
C PHE A 106 -4.70 1.30 12.92
N LYS A 107 -3.61 1.92 12.49
CA LYS A 107 -3.04 3.05 13.23
C LYS A 107 -3.67 4.38 12.85
N VAL A 108 -4.11 4.49 11.61
CA VAL A 108 -4.73 5.72 11.14
C VAL A 108 -6.19 5.72 11.56
N ASP A 109 -6.58 6.71 12.35
CA ASP A 109 -7.93 6.75 12.89
C ASP A 109 -8.75 7.76 12.10
N ASN A 110 -9.18 7.38 10.91
CA ASN A 110 -10.02 8.22 10.10
C ASN A 110 -11.02 7.37 9.34
N GLU A 111 -11.92 8.04 8.65
CA GLU A 111 -13.02 7.36 7.98
C GLU A 111 -12.54 6.41 6.90
N ARG A 112 -11.54 6.82 6.14
CA ARG A 112 -11.02 6.01 5.06
C ARG A 112 -10.44 4.71 5.61
N ALA A 113 -9.70 4.80 6.72
CA ALA A 113 -9.11 3.62 7.34
C ALA A 113 -10.19 2.71 7.92
N VAL A 114 -11.23 3.28 8.48
CA VAL A 114 -12.34 2.49 8.99
C VAL A 114 -12.98 1.70 7.86
N GLN A 115 -13.19 2.33 6.72
CA GLN A 115 -13.75 1.65 5.57
C GLN A 115 -12.85 0.51 5.11
N PHE A 116 -11.54 0.73 5.13
CA PHE A 116 -10.60 -0.28 4.72
C PHE A 116 -10.66 -1.49 5.66
N ARG A 117 -10.75 -1.25 6.95
CA ARG A 117 -10.81 -2.34 7.92
C ARG A 117 -12.10 -3.16 7.81
N LYS A 118 -13.17 -2.54 7.35
CA LYS A 118 -14.43 -3.25 7.19
C LYS A 118 -14.50 -4.04 5.89
N TRP A 119 -13.59 -3.78 5.02
CA TRP A 119 -13.58 -4.43 3.74
C TRP A 119 -13.19 -5.90 3.89
#